data_8e86230c34df3e450a4b6004992d1143
#
_entry.id   8e86230c34df3e450a4b6004992d1143
#
_cell.length_a   1.000
_cell.length_b   1.000
_cell.length_c   1.000
_cell.angle_alpha   90.00
_cell.angle_beta   90.00
_cell.angle_gamma   90.00
#
_symmetry.space_group_name_H-M   'P 1'
#
loop_
_entity.id
_entity.type
_entity.pdbx_description
1 polymer ?
#
loop_
_entity_poly.entity_id
_entity_poly.type
_entity_poly.pdbx_seq_one_letter_code
_entity_poly.pdbx_strand_id
1 'polypeptide(L)'
;MLFIRFYIETMESIDNKNTIGLALGSGAAFGLAHIGVLRVLEKEKIPIGIVSGVSIGALIAAMWGIGLSSKEIEGIAGRLKRKLNIMRLLDFTFPISGILAGRRLKRFLRAILGDRTFEGLKIPVKIIVYDLANRETVTVDSGRLLDAVYKSIVVPGIFRPVMEDGKMFVDGGIMDPVPVDELFKN
;
A
#
# COMPACT_ATOMS: atom_id res chain seq x y z
N MET A 1 -10.24 -5.97 13.06
CA MET A 1 -11.50 -5.52 12.47
C MET A 1 -11.16 -4.93 11.11
N LEU A 2 -11.62 -5.58 10.03
CA LEU A 2 -11.29 -5.18 8.66
C LEU A 2 -12.22 -4.03 8.27
N PHE A 3 -11.73 -2.79 8.26
CA PHE A 3 -12.54 -1.66 7.81
C PHE A 3 -12.31 -1.42 6.32
N ILE A 4 -13.28 -1.82 5.52
CA ILE A 4 -13.44 -1.34 4.16
C ILE A 4 -14.52 -0.28 4.23
N ARG A 5 -14.18 0.97 3.99
CA ARG A 5 -15.13 2.06 3.94
C ARG A 5 -15.31 2.48 2.48
N PHE A 6 -16.50 2.34 1.96
CA PHE A 6 -16.91 2.91 0.69
C PHE A 6 -17.50 4.29 0.97
N TYR A 7 -16.95 5.30 0.36
CA TYR A 7 -17.50 6.64 0.40
C TYR A 7 -17.90 7.02 -1.02
N ILE A 8 -19.18 7.30 -1.24
CA ILE A 8 -19.70 7.79 -2.50
C ILE A 8 -19.93 9.29 -2.31
N GLU A 9 -18.94 10.09 -2.68
CA GLU A 9 -19.12 11.52 -2.92
C GLU A 9 -18.74 11.84 -4.36
N THR A 10 -19.54 12.67 -4.99
CA THR A 10 -19.28 13.21 -6.32
C THR A 10 -18.08 14.15 -6.24
N MET A 11 -16.91 13.66 -6.65
CA MET A 11 -15.71 14.49 -6.78
C MET A 11 -15.86 15.39 -8.01
N GLU A 12 -16.02 16.70 -7.79
CA GLU A 12 -16.14 17.70 -8.86
C GLU A 12 -14.85 17.92 -9.68
N SER A 13 -13.73 17.30 -9.30
CA SER A 13 -12.40 17.52 -9.92
C SER A 13 -11.81 16.33 -10.67
N ILE A 14 -12.47 15.16 -10.71
CA ILE A 14 -12.09 14.08 -11.61
C ILE A 14 -13.10 14.09 -12.75
N ASP A 15 -12.61 14.20 -13.96
CA ASP A 15 -13.36 14.39 -15.21
C ASP A 15 -14.30 13.21 -15.59
N ASN A 16 -14.74 12.43 -14.57
CA ASN A 16 -15.61 11.29 -14.73
C ASN A 16 -16.60 11.20 -13.56
N LYS A 17 -17.75 11.85 -13.69
CA LYS A 17 -18.82 12.00 -12.69
C LYS A 17 -19.37 10.69 -12.06
N ASN A 18 -18.81 9.52 -12.41
CA ASN A 18 -19.30 8.20 -11.97
C ASN A 18 -18.21 7.26 -11.44
N THR A 19 -17.08 7.78 -10.97
CA THR A 19 -16.02 6.94 -10.42
C THR A 19 -15.98 6.97 -8.90
N ILE A 20 -15.57 5.84 -8.29
CA ILE A 20 -15.48 5.67 -6.85
C ILE A 20 -14.01 5.77 -6.42
N GLY A 21 -13.75 6.46 -5.31
CA GLY A 21 -12.48 6.39 -4.59
C GLY A 21 -12.46 5.17 -3.66
N LEU A 22 -11.36 4.42 -3.68
CA LEU A 22 -11.20 3.20 -2.87
C LEU A 22 -10.05 3.38 -1.85
N ALA A 23 -10.36 3.31 -0.55
CA ALA A 23 -9.36 3.31 0.49
C ALA A 23 -9.04 1.89 0.96
N LEU A 24 -7.79 1.45 0.82
CA LEU A 24 -7.28 0.16 1.26
C LEU A 24 -6.47 0.32 2.54
N GLY A 25 -7.06 -0.09 3.66
CA GLY A 25 -6.48 0.08 4.98
C GLY A 25 -5.30 -0.84 5.28
N SER A 26 -4.65 -0.56 6.41
CA SER A 26 -3.64 -1.42 7.02
C SER A 26 -4.27 -2.72 7.54
N GLY A 27 -3.46 -3.66 8.02
CA GLY A 27 -4.00 -4.89 8.63
C GLY A 27 -3.06 -6.09 8.54
N ALA A 28 -1.81 -5.89 8.17
CA ALA A 28 -0.82 -6.97 8.03
C ALA A 28 -1.41 -8.16 7.21
N ALA A 29 -1.37 -9.38 7.72
CA ALA A 29 -1.89 -10.56 7.02
C ALA A 29 -3.41 -10.51 6.75
N PHE A 30 -4.19 -9.82 7.59
CA PHE A 30 -5.63 -9.66 7.40
C PHE A 30 -5.98 -8.75 6.21
N GLY A 31 -5.07 -7.85 5.81
CA GLY A 31 -5.25 -7.01 4.62
C GLY A 31 -5.32 -7.80 3.32
N LEU A 32 -4.94 -9.08 3.29
CA LEU A 32 -5.16 -9.94 2.13
C LEU A 32 -6.65 -10.08 1.76
N ALA A 33 -7.57 -9.77 2.69
CA ALA A 33 -9.00 -9.73 2.38
C ALA A 33 -9.36 -8.64 1.35
N HIS A 34 -8.54 -7.59 1.20
CA HIS A 34 -8.71 -6.60 0.13
C HIS A 34 -8.74 -7.25 -1.26
N ILE A 35 -7.99 -8.35 -1.47
CA ILE A 35 -7.97 -9.07 -2.76
C ILE A 35 -9.37 -9.62 -3.11
N GLY A 36 -10.11 -10.10 -2.09
CA GLY A 36 -11.49 -10.55 -2.28
C GLY A 36 -12.43 -9.42 -2.70
N VAL A 37 -12.23 -8.23 -2.13
CA VAL A 37 -12.99 -7.03 -2.49
C VAL A 37 -12.67 -6.61 -3.92
N LEU A 38 -11.39 -6.51 -4.28
CA LEU A 38 -10.98 -6.19 -5.65
C LEU A 38 -11.60 -7.14 -6.68
N ARG A 39 -11.66 -8.44 -6.34
CA ARG A 39 -12.30 -9.45 -7.20
C ARG A 39 -13.77 -9.16 -7.47
N VAL A 40 -14.51 -8.71 -6.45
CA VAL A 40 -15.93 -8.33 -6.62
C VAL A 40 -16.04 -7.06 -7.46
N LEU A 41 -15.23 -6.04 -7.17
CA LEU A 41 -15.21 -4.78 -7.93
C LEU A 41 -14.91 -5.02 -9.42
N GLU A 42 -13.92 -5.88 -9.72
CA GLU A 42 -13.58 -6.28 -11.09
C GLU A 42 -14.74 -7.03 -11.78
N LYS A 43 -15.33 -8.01 -11.07
CA LYS A 43 -16.44 -8.82 -11.59
C LYS A 43 -17.67 -7.96 -11.93
N GLU A 44 -18.04 -7.07 -11.01
CA GLU A 44 -19.20 -6.21 -11.13
C GLU A 44 -18.88 -4.93 -11.96
N LYS A 45 -17.63 -4.81 -12.47
CA LYS A 45 -17.17 -3.67 -13.29
C LYS A 45 -17.41 -2.32 -12.63
N ILE A 46 -17.22 -2.26 -11.31
CA ILE A 46 -17.37 -1.02 -10.55
C ILE A 46 -16.23 -0.06 -10.94
N PRO A 47 -16.54 1.15 -11.45
CA PRO A 47 -15.51 2.08 -11.90
C PRO A 47 -14.79 2.72 -10.72
N ILE A 48 -13.51 2.39 -10.55
CA ILE A 48 -12.63 2.98 -9.54
C ILE A 48 -11.75 4.02 -10.20
N GLY A 49 -11.86 5.28 -9.76
CA GLY A 49 -11.12 6.41 -10.31
C GLY A 49 -9.80 6.68 -9.61
N ILE A 50 -9.69 6.35 -8.32
CA ILE A 50 -8.49 6.56 -7.50
C ILE A 50 -8.45 5.56 -6.35
N VAL A 51 -7.24 5.18 -5.93
CA VAL A 51 -7.04 4.30 -4.77
C VAL A 51 -6.08 4.95 -3.79
N SER A 52 -6.45 5.05 -2.52
CA SER A 52 -5.51 5.31 -1.44
C SER A 52 -5.15 4.02 -0.72
N GLY A 53 -3.92 3.90 -0.25
CA GLY A 53 -3.49 2.69 0.44
C GLY A 53 -2.42 2.94 1.50
N VAL A 54 -2.47 2.16 2.59
CA VAL A 54 -1.50 2.20 3.68
C VAL A 54 -1.05 0.79 4.05
N SER A 55 0.24 0.59 4.33
CA SER A 55 0.81 -0.70 4.73
C SER A 55 0.54 -1.80 3.69
N ILE A 56 -0.10 -2.89 4.08
CA ILE A 56 -0.52 -3.96 3.15
C ILE A 56 -1.48 -3.42 2.08
N GLY A 57 -2.34 -2.46 2.43
CA GLY A 57 -3.22 -1.77 1.48
C GLY A 57 -2.44 -1.00 0.42
N ALA A 58 -1.31 -0.36 0.79
CA ALA A 58 -0.42 0.31 -0.17
C ALA A 58 0.19 -0.67 -1.17
N LEU A 59 0.61 -1.85 -0.72
CA LEU A 59 1.14 -2.89 -1.61
C LEU A 59 0.07 -3.40 -2.59
N ILE A 60 -1.14 -3.65 -2.09
CA ILE A 60 -2.25 -4.14 -2.92
C ILE A 60 -2.70 -3.05 -3.90
N ALA A 61 -2.83 -1.79 -3.44
CA ALA A 61 -3.13 -0.64 -4.29
C ALA A 61 -2.09 -0.48 -5.42
N ALA A 62 -0.80 -0.56 -5.09
CA ALA A 62 0.28 -0.47 -6.05
C ALA A 62 0.23 -1.61 -7.08
N MET A 63 0.02 -2.86 -6.64
CA MET A 63 -0.13 -4.00 -7.55
C MET A 63 -1.32 -3.85 -8.48
N TRP A 64 -2.44 -3.38 -7.97
CA TRP A 64 -3.64 -3.15 -8.78
C TRP A 64 -3.47 -1.95 -9.70
N GLY A 65 -2.87 -0.86 -9.22
CA GLY A 65 -2.56 0.34 -9.99
C GLY A 65 -1.66 0.08 -11.20
N ILE A 66 -0.68 -0.83 -11.09
CA ILE A 66 0.14 -1.26 -12.25
C ILE A 66 -0.62 -2.17 -13.22
N GLY A 67 -1.88 -2.53 -12.91
CA GLY A 67 -2.78 -3.31 -13.76
C GLY A 67 -2.77 -4.80 -13.52
N LEU A 68 -2.27 -5.29 -12.38
CA LEU A 68 -2.47 -6.68 -12.00
C LEU A 68 -3.91 -6.91 -11.56
N SER A 69 -4.51 -7.98 -12.06
CA SER A 69 -5.84 -8.43 -11.62
C SER A 69 -5.81 -8.98 -10.19
N SER A 70 -6.96 -8.99 -9.53
CA SER A 70 -7.12 -9.60 -8.20
C SER A 70 -6.64 -11.06 -8.16
N LYS A 71 -6.83 -11.82 -9.26
CA LYS A 71 -6.34 -13.20 -9.40
C LYS A 71 -4.81 -13.29 -9.43
N GLU A 72 -4.14 -12.38 -10.12
CA GLU A 72 -2.68 -12.32 -10.16
C GLU A 72 -2.11 -11.92 -8.81
N ILE A 73 -2.72 -10.93 -8.14
CA ILE A 73 -2.35 -10.50 -6.78
C ILE A 73 -2.51 -11.66 -5.78
N GLU A 74 -3.61 -12.42 -5.85
CA GLU A 74 -3.82 -13.63 -5.04
C GLU A 74 -2.73 -14.68 -5.30
N GLY A 75 -2.38 -14.89 -6.56
CA GLY A 75 -1.29 -15.80 -6.94
C GLY A 75 0.06 -15.40 -6.35
N ILE A 76 0.37 -14.11 -6.29
CA ILE A 76 1.57 -13.56 -5.64
C ILE A 76 1.50 -13.83 -4.13
N ALA A 77 0.38 -13.50 -3.48
CA ALA A 77 0.16 -13.75 -2.06
C ALA A 77 0.27 -15.23 -1.68
N GLY A 78 -0.27 -16.13 -2.52
CA GLY A 78 -0.20 -17.57 -2.33
C GLY A 78 1.22 -18.14 -2.47
N ARG A 79 2.06 -17.58 -3.36
CA ARG A 79 3.49 -17.93 -3.47
C ARG A 79 4.27 -17.48 -2.23
N LEU A 80 3.94 -16.33 -1.68
CA LEU A 80 4.48 -15.84 -0.42
C LEU A 80 4.20 -16.81 0.73
N LYS A 81 2.95 -17.25 0.87
CA LYS A 81 2.55 -18.21 1.91
C LYS A 81 3.31 -19.55 1.80
N ARG A 82 3.59 -20.02 0.58
CA ARG A 82 4.29 -21.30 0.33
C ARG A 82 5.82 -21.20 0.46
N LYS A 83 6.45 -20.13 -0.06
CA LYS A 83 7.92 -19.99 -0.08
C LYS A 83 8.50 -19.37 1.19
N LEU A 84 7.69 -18.64 1.92
CA LEU A 84 8.08 -17.94 3.11
C LEU A 84 6.99 -18.20 4.14
N ASN A 85 7.33 -18.94 5.21
CA ASN A 85 6.65 -18.65 6.46
C ASN A 85 6.65 -17.12 6.56
N ILE A 86 5.46 -16.49 6.58
CA ILE A 86 5.31 -15.03 6.76
C ILE A 86 6.15 -14.55 7.96
N MET A 87 6.32 -15.44 8.96
CA MET A 87 7.26 -15.29 10.07
C MET A 87 8.74 -15.14 9.65
N ARG A 88 9.16 -15.58 8.46
CA ARG A 88 10.53 -15.39 7.93
C ARG A 88 10.71 -14.13 7.11
N LEU A 89 9.63 -13.53 6.59
CA LEU A 89 9.66 -12.16 6.06
C LEU A 89 9.69 -11.13 7.19
N LEU A 90 8.99 -11.43 8.26
CA LEU A 90 9.06 -10.79 9.56
C LEU A 90 10.12 -11.56 10.37
N ASP A 91 11.38 -11.64 9.95
CA ASP A 91 12.42 -12.22 10.77
C ASP A 91 12.30 -11.65 12.19
N PHE A 92 11.55 -12.39 13.03
CA PHE A 92 11.54 -12.20 14.49
C PHE A 92 12.89 -12.66 15.06
N THR A 93 13.96 -12.23 14.44
CA THR A 93 15.27 -12.29 15.01
C THR A 93 15.51 -10.95 15.68
N PHE A 94 15.72 -11.01 16.99
CA PHE A 94 16.11 -9.95 17.91
C PHE A 94 16.70 -8.68 17.27
N PRO A 95 16.62 -7.49 17.90
CA PRO A 95 16.76 -6.15 17.30
C PRO A 95 18.05 -5.86 16.49
N ILE A 96 18.95 -6.80 16.38
CA ILE A 96 20.21 -6.65 15.62
C ILE A 96 20.04 -6.97 14.12
N SER A 97 18.96 -7.64 13.69
CA SER A 97 18.78 -8.10 12.30
C SER A 97 17.77 -7.32 11.43
N GLY A 98 17.19 -6.24 11.95
CA GLY A 98 16.21 -5.41 11.21
C GLY A 98 16.71 -4.93 9.82
N ILE A 99 18.03 -4.70 9.66
CA ILE A 99 18.64 -4.30 8.37
C ILE A 99 18.50 -5.42 7.31
N LEU A 100 18.60 -6.67 7.70
CA LEU A 100 18.51 -7.81 6.77
C LEU A 100 17.06 -8.04 6.32
N ALA A 101 16.10 -7.91 7.21
CA ALA A 101 14.68 -7.99 6.90
C ALA A 101 14.27 -6.90 5.89
N GLY A 102 14.71 -5.66 6.05
CA GLY A 102 14.46 -4.57 5.13
C GLY A 102 15.02 -4.81 3.73
N ARG A 103 16.19 -5.43 3.58
CA ARG A 103 16.78 -5.76 2.26
C ARG A 103 15.98 -6.86 1.55
N ARG A 104 15.50 -7.88 2.27
CA ARG A 104 14.67 -8.95 1.72
C ARG A 104 13.32 -8.41 1.26
N LEU A 105 12.71 -7.57 2.08
CA LEU A 105 11.45 -6.88 1.75
C LEU A 105 11.61 -6.01 0.49
N LYS A 106 12.65 -5.17 0.41
CA LYS A 106 12.93 -4.36 -0.79
C LYS A 106 13.14 -5.22 -2.04
N ARG A 107 13.86 -6.34 -1.92
CA ARG A 107 14.07 -7.27 -3.04
C ARG A 107 12.76 -7.89 -3.50
N PHE A 108 11.90 -8.27 -2.56
CA PHE A 108 10.57 -8.80 -2.86
C PHE A 108 9.69 -7.76 -3.56
N LEU A 109 9.62 -6.53 -3.04
CA LEU A 109 8.88 -5.43 -3.68
C LEU A 109 9.40 -5.14 -5.08
N ARG A 110 10.73 -5.15 -5.28
CA ARG A 110 11.35 -4.94 -6.59
C ARG A 110 10.98 -6.04 -7.59
N ALA A 111 10.87 -7.29 -7.14
CA ALA A 111 10.45 -8.40 -8.00
C ALA A 111 8.99 -8.27 -8.47
N ILE A 112 8.14 -7.54 -7.75
CA ILE A 112 6.72 -7.33 -8.08
C ILE A 112 6.54 -6.02 -8.85
N LEU A 113 7.04 -4.91 -8.29
CA LEU A 113 6.76 -3.57 -8.78
C LEU A 113 7.76 -3.11 -9.85
N GLY A 114 8.97 -3.70 -9.87
CA GLY A 114 10.06 -3.28 -10.77
C GLY A 114 10.50 -1.83 -10.46
N ASP A 115 10.83 -1.11 -11.54
CA ASP A 115 11.23 0.29 -11.48
C ASP A 115 10.09 1.27 -11.91
N ARG A 116 8.84 0.83 -11.75
CA ARG A 116 7.66 1.63 -12.10
C ARG A 116 7.53 2.87 -11.22
N THR A 117 6.95 3.90 -11.82
CA THR A 117 6.62 5.17 -11.16
C THR A 117 5.09 5.35 -11.12
N PHE A 118 4.63 6.36 -10.38
CA PHE A 118 3.20 6.65 -10.26
C PHE A 118 2.58 7.09 -11.59
N GLU A 119 3.34 7.78 -12.44
CA GLU A 119 2.87 8.29 -13.75
C GLU A 119 2.51 7.17 -14.73
N GLY A 120 3.06 5.97 -14.51
CA GLY A 120 2.79 4.79 -15.34
C GLY A 120 1.64 3.91 -14.84
N LEU A 121 0.88 4.34 -13.83
CA LEU A 121 -0.21 3.57 -13.26
C LEU A 121 -1.48 3.66 -14.13
N LYS A 122 -2.21 2.54 -14.22
CA LYS A 122 -3.51 2.47 -14.91
C LYS A 122 -4.64 3.10 -14.09
N ILE A 123 -4.51 3.06 -12.77
CA ILE A 123 -5.41 3.70 -11.81
C ILE A 123 -4.52 4.56 -10.91
N PRO A 124 -4.83 5.84 -10.72
CA PRO A 124 -4.13 6.71 -9.79
C PRO A 124 -4.08 6.11 -8.39
N VAL A 125 -2.91 6.13 -7.76
CA VAL A 125 -2.70 5.60 -6.42
C VAL A 125 -2.09 6.66 -5.53
N LYS A 126 -2.58 6.77 -4.30
CA LYS A 126 -1.99 7.55 -3.22
C LYS A 126 -1.50 6.60 -2.13
N ILE A 127 -0.23 6.68 -1.76
CA ILE A 127 0.37 5.84 -0.72
C ILE A 127 0.63 6.68 0.51
N ILE A 128 0.12 6.20 1.65
CA ILE A 128 0.17 6.93 2.90
C ILE A 128 1.32 6.41 3.76
N VAL A 129 2.14 7.35 4.22
CA VAL A 129 3.28 7.15 5.11
C VAL A 129 3.19 8.11 6.28
N TYR A 130 3.93 7.85 7.36
CA TYR A 130 4.01 8.77 8.48
C TYR A 130 5.45 9.26 8.69
N ASP A 131 5.62 10.58 8.77
CA ASP A 131 6.90 11.19 9.12
C ASP A 131 6.98 11.38 10.64
N LEU A 132 7.80 10.55 11.28
CA LEU A 132 8.03 10.61 12.73
C LEU A 132 8.74 11.90 13.18
N ALA A 133 9.59 12.48 12.32
CA ALA A 133 10.34 13.68 12.66
C ALA A 133 9.42 14.89 12.77
N ASN A 134 8.53 15.06 11.79
CA ASN A 134 7.59 16.18 11.72
C ASN A 134 6.21 15.84 12.33
N ARG A 135 5.96 14.58 12.70
CA ARG A 135 4.69 14.09 13.26
C ARG A 135 3.50 14.34 12.34
N GLU A 136 3.67 14.07 11.06
CA GLU A 136 2.63 14.30 10.05
C GLU A 136 2.39 13.08 9.18
N THR A 137 1.14 12.90 8.74
CA THR A 137 0.78 11.96 7.69
C THR A 137 1.16 12.58 6.34
N VAL A 138 1.89 11.82 5.53
CA VAL A 138 2.36 12.24 4.21
C VAL A 138 1.75 11.35 3.15
N THR A 139 1.15 11.97 2.14
CA THR A 139 0.68 11.29 0.94
C THR A 139 1.80 11.28 -0.10
N VAL A 140 2.12 10.12 -0.63
CA VAL A 140 3.07 9.92 -1.72
C VAL A 140 2.33 9.46 -2.95
N ASP A 141 2.37 10.26 -4.01
CA ASP A 141 1.66 10.03 -5.29
C ASP A 141 2.55 10.26 -6.51
N SER A 142 3.85 10.41 -6.30
CA SER A 142 4.83 10.66 -7.35
C SER A 142 6.16 9.95 -7.08
N GLY A 143 7.01 9.85 -8.10
CA GLY A 143 8.31 9.19 -8.03
C GLY A 143 8.21 7.65 -8.12
N ARG A 144 9.17 6.94 -7.51
CA ARG A 144 9.25 5.48 -7.61
C ARG A 144 8.25 4.78 -6.70
N LEU A 145 7.38 3.99 -7.29
CA LEU A 145 6.32 3.25 -6.59
C LEU A 145 6.87 2.31 -5.50
N LEU A 146 7.98 1.63 -5.78
CA LEU A 146 8.65 0.74 -4.82
C LEU A 146 9.05 1.47 -3.53
N ASP A 147 9.61 2.68 -3.66
CA ASP A 147 10.11 3.42 -2.49
C ASP A 147 8.96 3.94 -1.62
N ALA A 148 7.86 4.37 -2.23
CA ALA A 148 6.64 4.76 -1.53
C ALA A 148 6.02 3.57 -0.78
N VAL A 149 5.83 2.43 -1.45
CA VAL A 149 5.31 1.21 -0.83
C VAL A 149 6.22 0.74 0.31
N TYR A 150 7.54 0.77 0.11
CA TYR A 150 8.48 0.38 1.15
C TYR A 150 8.37 1.25 2.39
N LYS A 151 8.30 2.60 2.25
CA LYS A 151 8.08 3.53 3.37
C LYS A 151 6.78 3.22 4.11
N SER A 152 5.71 2.88 3.39
CA SER A 152 4.40 2.58 3.96
C SER A 152 4.33 1.24 4.72
N ILE A 153 5.27 0.31 4.49
CA ILE A 153 5.27 -1.03 5.12
C ILE A 153 6.25 -1.12 6.30
N VAL A 154 7.16 -0.16 6.48
CA VAL A 154 8.16 -0.20 7.55
C VAL A 154 7.55 0.11 8.91
N VAL A 155 7.02 -0.92 9.57
CA VAL A 155 6.39 -0.82 10.89
C VAL A 155 7.44 -0.48 11.95
N PRO A 156 7.24 0.58 12.77
CA PRO A 156 8.12 0.93 13.88
C PRO A 156 8.31 -0.25 14.86
N GLY A 157 9.52 -0.40 15.36
CA GLY A 157 9.87 -1.52 16.26
C GLY A 157 10.20 -2.84 15.56
N ILE A 158 9.75 -3.01 14.28
CA ILE A 158 10.09 -4.19 13.46
C ILE A 158 11.16 -3.83 12.43
N PHE A 159 10.99 -2.69 11.74
CA PHE A 159 11.91 -2.18 10.74
C PHE A 159 12.54 -0.86 11.17
N ARG A 160 13.71 -0.57 10.61
CA ARG A 160 14.29 0.76 10.75
C ARG A 160 13.50 1.75 9.90
N PRO A 161 13.20 2.95 10.43
CA PRO A 161 12.61 4.02 9.63
C PRO A 161 13.44 4.32 8.38
N VAL A 162 12.77 4.78 7.33
CA VAL A 162 13.44 5.25 6.11
C VAL A 162 13.80 6.71 6.29
N MET A 163 15.10 7.00 6.27
CA MET A 163 15.61 8.37 6.33
C MET A 163 15.73 8.93 4.92
N GLU A 164 15.13 10.09 4.66
CA GLU A 164 15.18 10.78 3.38
C GLU A 164 14.94 12.28 3.59
N ASP A 165 15.81 13.13 3.13
CA ASP A 165 15.73 14.60 3.17
C ASP A 165 15.37 15.17 4.57
N GLY A 166 16.00 14.62 5.61
CA GLY A 166 15.76 15.02 7.00
C GLY A 166 14.45 14.50 7.62
N LYS A 167 13.63 13.78 6.85
CA LYS A 167 12.41 13.11 7.30
C LYS A 167 12.68 11.69 7.75
N MET A 168 11.80 11.17 8.62
CA MET A 168 11.87 9.81 9.18
C MET A 168 10.57 9.06 8.89
N PHE A 169 10.51 8.34 7.77
CA PHE A 169 9.30 7.67 7.32
C PHE A 169 9.12 6.29 7.92
N VAL A 170 7.89 6.02 8.34
CA VAL A 170 7.40 4.73 8.82
C VAL A 170 6.01 4.42 8.25
N ASP A 171 5.50 3.23 8.56
CA ASP A 171 4.14 2.80 8.20
C ASP A 171 3.10 3.82 8.64
N GLY A 172 2.33 4.35 7.68
CA GLY A 172 1.29 5.35 7.93
C GLY A 172 0.11 4.83 8.74
N GLY A 173 -0.07 3.50 8.79
CA GLY A 173 -1.18 2.86 9.51
C GLY A 173 -1.13 3.05 11.04
N ILE A 174 -0.03 3.57 11.59
CA ILE A 174 0.04 3.95 13.00
C ILE A 174 -0.83 5.18 13.33
N MET A 175 -1.08 6.04 12.35
CA MET A 175 -1.88 7.27 12.53
C MET A 175 -3.14 7.27 11.69
N ASP A 176 -3.07 6.76 10.46
CA ASP A 176 -4.20 6.68 9.53
C ASP A 176 -4.36 5.25 9.00
N PRO A 177 -5.05 4.39 9.75
CA PRO A 177 -5.20 2.98 9.39
C PRO A 177 -6.12 2.74 8.19
N VAL A 178 -6.96 3.69 7.80
CA VAL A 178 -7.85 3.62 6.63
C VAL A 178 -7.93 5.00 5.97
N PRO A 179 -7.07 5.28 4.96
CA PRO A 179 -6.81 6.63 4.46
C PRO A 179 -7.91 7.14 3.51
N VAL A 180 -9.11 7.35 4.04
CA VAL A 180 -10.26 7.84 3.28
C VAL A 180 -10.09 9.32 2.92
N ASP A 181 -9.66 10.14 3.88
CA ASP A 181 -9.54 11.59 3.69
C ASP A 181 -8.52 11.94 2.60
N GLU A 182 -7.52 11.07 2.39
CA GLU A 182 -6.49 11.26 1.37
C GLU A 182 -7.01 11.11 -0.07
N LEU A 183 -8.18 10.49 -0.26
CA LEU A 183 -8.83 10.42 -1.56
C LEU A 183 -9.32 11.79 -2.05
N PHE A 184 -9.62 12.70 -1.11
CA PHE A 184 -10.21 14.02 -1.38
C PHE A 184 -9.19 15.17 -1.39
N LYS A 185 -7.94 14.91 -0.99
CA LYS A 185 -6.86 15.90 -1.08
C LYS A 185 -6.33 15.98 -2.50
N ASN A 186 -6.27 17.19 -3.05
CA ASN A 186 -5.65 17.50 -4.33
C ASN A 186 -4.13 17.46 -4.26
#